data_917ead1dd7cfadfbf6c2d8d2711313b0
#
_entry.id   917ead1dd7cfadfbf6c2d8d2711313b0
#
_cell.length_a   1.000
_cell.length_b   1.000
_cell.length_c   1.000
_cell.angle_alpha   90.00
_cell.angle_beta   90.00
_cell.angle_gamma   90.00
#
_symmetry.space_group_name_H-M   'P 1'
#
loop_
_entity.id
_entity.type
_entity.pdbx_description
1 polymer ?
#
loop_
_entity_poly.entity_id
_entity_poly.type
_entity_poly.pdbx_seq_one_letter_code
_entity_poly.pdbx_strand_id
1 'polypeptide(L)'
;MDKMYWLHHKTGAYTVRLGYHVARMLSREKTGVGECSRPSRGSHLWAKLWKLHVPNKIKIFGWRVCQNILPTKDALFRRKITEDGGCEVCKGETESVLHMLWECRVAQDVWAGCLGKLQKSVLRHWDVMQLFEDMMDRLPTDDIELFLVQGWVIWNQRNSILHGGQVQDPAKLN
;
A
#
# COMPACT_ATOMS: atom_id res chain seq x y z
N MET A 1 -1.83 -20.05 46.29
CA MET A 1 -2.05 -19.33 45.03
C MET A 1 -0.71 -18.86 44.51
N ASP A 2 -0.20 -19.50 43.49
CA ASP A 2 1.07 -19.11 42.90
C ASP A 2 0.91 -17.76 42.17
N LYS A 3 1.74 -16.82 42.53
CA LYS A 3 1.70 -15.48 41.97
C LYS A 3 2.67 -15.43 40.79
N MET A 4 2.20 -15.18 39.59
CA MET A 4 3.06 -14.98 38.40
C MET A 4 3.92 -13.74 38.61
N TYR A 5 5.25 -13.90 38.52
CA TYR A 5 6.25 -12.87 38.72
C TYR A 5 7.05 -12.63 37.44
N TRP A 6 7.12 -11.36 37.00
CA TRP A 6 7.88 -10.98 35.82
C TRP A 6 9.34 -10.73 36.16
N LEU A 7 10.25 -11.61 35.73
CA LEU A 7 11.67 -11.58 36.05
C LEU A 7 12.45 -10.32 35.59
N HIS A 8 11.95 -9.66 34.56
CA HIS A 8 12.63 -8.52 33.96
C HIS A 8 12.23 -7.15 34.55
N HIS A 9 11.54 -7.14 35.70
CA HIS A 9 11.19 -5.92 36.42
C HIS A 9 11.36 -6.04 37.92
N LYS A 10 11.90 -5.00 38.57
CA LYS A 10 12.19 -5.00 40.02
C LYS A 10 10.97 -5.29 40.91
N THR A 11 9.79 -4.89 40.48
CA THR A 11 8.53 -5.12 41.23
C THR A 11 7.80 -6.40 40.79
N GLY A 12 8.33 -7.17 39.84
CA GLY A 12 7.67 -8.34 39.31
C GLY A 12 6.43 -8.07 38.46
N ALA A 13 6.09 -6.83 38.18
CA ALA A 13 4.92 -6.44 37.40
C ALA A 13 5.22 -6.50 35.90
N TYR A 14 4.34 -7.14 35.13
CA TYR A 14 4.38 -7.13 33.68
C TYR A 14 3.70 -5.87 33.14
N THR A 15 4.36 -5.22 32.18
CA THR A 15 3.73 -4.20 31.32
C THR A 15 4.04 -4.50 29.86
N VAL A 16 3.13 -4.16 28.94
CA VAL A 16 3.31 -4.36 27.50
C VAL A 16 4.60 -3.70 27.00
N ARG A 17 4.93 -2.51 27.52
CA ARG A 17 6.17 -1.78 27.20
C ARG A 17 7.42 -2.58 27.57
N LEU A 18 7.43 -3.21 28.76
CA LEU A 18 8.55 -4.05 29.21
C LEU A 18 8.64 -5.35 28.42
N GLY A 19 7.50 -6.01 28.15
CA GLY A 19 7.45 -7.20 27.31
C GLY A 19 8.02 -6.93 25.92
N TYR A 20 7.64 -5.80 25.29
CA TYR A 20 8.18 -5.38 24.00
C TYR A 20 9.70 -5.11 24.06
N HIS A 21 10.17 -4.46 25.13
CA HIS A 21 11.60 -4.16 25.30
C HIS A 21 12.43 -5.45 25.45
N VAL A 22 11.97 -6.40 26.25
CA VAL A 22 12.63 -7.70 26.42
C VAL A 22 12.60 -8.53 25.13
N ALA A 23 11.46 -8.60 24.46
CA ALA A 23 11.37 -9.29 23.17
C ALA A 23 12.34 -8.72 22.13
N ARG A 24 12.52 -7.40 22.11
CA ARG A 24 13.46 -6.71 21.23
C ARG A 24 14.94 -6.99 21.61
N MET A 25 15.24 -7.08 22.90
CA MET A 25 16.59 -7.46 23.38
C MET A 25 16.91 -8.91 22.99
N LEU A 26 16.01 -9.86 23.25
CA LEU A 26 16.18 -11.27 22.90
C LEU A 26 16.27 -11.51 21.38
N SER A 27 15.57 -10.73 20.58
CA SER A 27 15.69 -10.77 19.13
C SER A 27 17.07 -10.28 18.65
N ARG A 28 17.67 -9.30 19.33
CA ARG A 28 19.03 -8.81 19.04
C ARG A 28 20.12 -9.83 19.41
N GLU A 29 19.92 -10.59 20.48
CA GLU A 29 20.87 -11.63 20.90
C GLU A 29 20.85 -12.87 19.97
N LYS A 30 19.68 -13.19 19.40
CA LYS A 30 19.55 -14.31 18.45
C LYS A 30 20.07 -14.01 17.05
N THR A 31 20.11 -12.76 16.63
CA THR A 31 20.72 -12.30 15.39
C THR A 31 22.08 -11.69 15.73
N GLY A 32 23.09 -12.52 15.89
CA GLY A 32 24.48 -12.07 16.04
C GLY A 32 24.86 -11.09 14.92
N VAL A 33 25.28 -9.88 15.34
CA VAL A 33 25.81 -8.79 14.53
C VAL A 33 24.79 -8.04 13.65
N GLY A 34 24.38 -6.84 14.14
CA GLY A 34 24.27 -5.64 13.31
C GLY A 34 23.47 -5.66 12.01
N GLU A 35 22.29 -6.29 11.95
CA GLU A 35 21.42 -6.18 10.78
C GLU A 35 20.36 -5.07 10.94
N CYS A 36 20.69 -4.02 11.68
CA CYS A 36 19.83 -2.84 11.84
C CYS A 36 20.01 -1.78 10.74
N SER A 37 20.70 -2.05 9.63
CA SER A 37 20.99 -1.00 8.64
C SER A 37 21.14 -1.50 7.20
N ARG A 38 20.54 -2.61 6.81
CA ARG A 38 20.24 -2.72 5.38
C ARG A 38 19.01 -1.82 5.14
N PRO A 39 19.10 -0.81 4.26
CA PRO A 39 17.92 -0.08 3.86
C PRO A 39 16.94 -1.10 3.31
N SER A 40 15.82 -1.30 4.01
CA SER A 40 14.75 -2.17 3.50
C SER A 40 14.36 -1.66 2.12
N ARG A 41 14.08 -2.58 1.19
CA ARG A 41 13.53 -2.21 -0.12
C ARG A 41 12.47 -1.13 0.10
N GLY A 42 12.61 0.01 -0.55
CA GLY A 42 11.69 1.12 -0.41
C GLY A 42 11.99 2.14 0.72
N SER A 43 13.11 2.04 1.47
CA SER A 43 13.39 3.03 2.53
C SER A 43 13.42 4.47 2.02
N HIS A 44 13.95 4.69 0.83
CA HIS A 44 13.96 5.98 0.14
C HIS A 44 12.53 6.42 -0.29
N LEU A 45 11.73 5.48 -0.76
CA LEU A 45 10.33 5.70 -1.15
C LEU A 45 9.50 6.18 0.06
N TRP A 46 9.68 5.58 1.24
CA TRP A 46 8.99 6.02 2.45
C TRP A 46 9.37 7.44 2.84
N ALA A 47 10.65 7.77 2.77
CA ALA A 47 11.11 9.13 3.09
C ALA A 47 10.51 10.18 2.14
N LYS A 48 10.34 9.86 0.85
CA LYS A 48 9.65 10.73 -0.11
C LYS A 48 8.15 10.78 0.18
N LEU A 49 7.47 9.65 0.31
CA LEU A 49 6.01 9.56 0.51
C LEU A 49 5.53 10.40 1.70
N TRP A 50 6.23 10.32 2.85
CA TRP A 50 5.81 11.05 4.03
C TRP A 50 6.08 12.56 3.96
N LYS A 51 6.93 13.02 3.05
CA LYS A 51 7.22 14.44 2.82
C LYS A 51 6.25 15.13 1.85
N LEU A 52 5.43 14.39 1.09
CA LEU A 52 4.50 14.95 0.13
C LEU A 52 3.44 15.84 0.81
N HIS A 53 2.92 16.84 0.11
CA HIS A 53 1.92 17.79 0.61
C HIS A 53 0.49 17.33 0.30
N VAL A 54 0.20 16.05 0.50
CA VAL A 54 -1.14 15.48 0.36
C VAL A 54 -1.71 15.12 1.74
N PRO A 55 -3.04 15.03 1.88
CA PRO A 55 -3.69 14.60 3.13
C PRO A 55 -3.16 13.25 3.62
N ASN A 56 -3.07 13.07 4.94
CA ASN A 56 -2.53 11.86 5.55
C ASN A 56 -3.25 10.58 5.11
N LYS A 57 -4.56 10.64 4.85
CA LYS A 57 -5.32 9.50 4.31
C LYS A 57 -4.77 8.99 2.97
N ILE A 58 -4.27 9.90 2.12
CA ILE A 58 -3.68 9.57 0.82
C ILE A 58 -2.27 9.00 1.00
N LYS A 59 -1.47 9.54 1.93
CA LYS A 59 -0.16 8.96 2.29
C LYS A 59 -0.30 7.52 2.82
N ILE A 60 -1.27 7.29 3.71
CA ILE A 60 -1.57 5.96 4.27
C ILE A 60 -2.06 5.02 3.15
N PHE A 61 -2.88 5.51 2.22
CA PHE A 61 -3.28 4.74 1.06
C PHE A 61 -2.06 4.33 0.22
N GLY A 62 -1.18 5.27 -0.17
CA GLY A 62 0.05 4.98 -0.90
C GLY A 62 0.94 3.95 -0.19
N TRP A 63 1.09 4.08 1.14
CA TRP A 63 1.80 3.09 1.95
C TRP A 63 1.14 1.70 1.87
N ARG A 64 -0.19 1.60 2.01
CA ARG A 64 -0.93 0.33 1.91
C ARG A 64 -0.81 -0.31 0.53
N VAL A 65 -0.85 0.52 -0.52
CA VAL A 65 -0.62 0.08 -1.91
C VAL A 65 0.75 -0.58 -2.03
N CYS A 66 1.80 0.10 -1.61
CA CYS A 66 3.16 -0.41 -1.70
C CYS A 66 3.41 -1.66 -0.84
N GLN A 67 2.70 -1.80 0.28
CA GLN A 67 2.73 -3.02 1.11
C GLN A 67 1.86 -4.16 0.54
N ASN A 68 1.15 -3.92 -0.55
CA ASN A 68 0.22 -4.88 -1.16
C ASN A 68 -0.83 -5.43 -0.17
N ILE A 69 -1.36 -4.55 0.72
CA ILE A 69 -2.31 -4.90 1.78
C ILE A 69 -3.71 -4.31 1.58
N LEU A 70 -3.99 -3.72 0.42
CA LEU A 70 -5.35 -3.30 0.09
C LEU A 70 -6.27 -4.52 -0.07
N PRO A 71 -7.53 -4.44 0.39
CA PRO A 71 -8.51 -5.52 0.26
C PRO A 71 -9.07 -5.60 -1.18
N THR A 72 -8.21 -5.96 -2.13
CA THR A 72 -8.60 -6.28 -3.50
C THR A 72 -9.30 -7.63 -3.55
N LYS A 73 -10.03 -7.93 -4.63
CA LYS A 73 -10.71 -9.21 -4.82
C LYS A 73 -9.74 -10.39 -4.76
N ASP A 74 -8.56 -10.29 -5.37
CA ASP A 74 -7.51 -11.30 -5.27
C ASP A 74 -7.03 -11.51 -3.81
N ALA A 75 -6.82 -10.42 -3.06
CA ALA A 75 -6.42 -10.52 -1.66
C ALA A 75 -7.51 -11.16 -0.78
N LEU A 76 -8.79 -10.88 -1.06
CA LEU A 76 -9.94 -11.46 -0.37
C LEU A 76 -10.14 -12.94 -0.77
N PHE A 77 -9.99 -13.27 -2.04
CA PHE A 77 -10.07 -14.65 -2.55
C PHE A 77 -9.00 -15.54 -1.92
N ARG A 78 -7.74 -15.09 -1.86
CA ARG A 78 -6.66 -15.84 -1.19
C ARG A 78 -6.94 -16.08 0.30
N ARG A 79 -7.69 -15.19 0.94
CA ARG A 79 -8.13 -15.33 2.34
C ARG A 79 -9.44 -16.12 2.49
N LYS A 80 -10.00 -16.66 1.39
CA LYS A 80 -11.27 -17.41 1.35
C LYS A 80 -12.48 -16.60 1.86
N ILE A 81 -12.45 -15.28 1.67
CA ILE A 81 -13.55 -14.36 2.02
C ILE A 81 -14.52 -14.21 0.86
N THR A 82 -14.04 -14.32 -0.37
CA THR A 82 -14.84 -14.30 -1.61
C THR A 82 -14.59 -15.54 -2.42
N GLU A 83 -15.56 -15.93 -3.25
CA GLU A 83 -15.46 -17.10 -4.12
C GLU A 83 -14.71 -16.81 -5.42
N ASP A 84 -14.58 -15.53 -5.78
CA ASP A 84 -13.97 -15.07 -7.00
C ASP A 84 -12.98 -13.94 -6.74
N GLY A 85 -11.86 -13.94 -7.47
CA GLY A 85 -10.81 -12.92 -7.43
C GLY A 85 -10.83 -11.96 -8.62
N GLY A 86 -11.81 -12.05 -9.52
CA GLY A 86 -11.92 -11.25 -10.73
C GLY A 86 -12.28 -9.80 -10.48
N CYS A 87 -11.83 -8.92 -11.36
CA CYS A 87 -12.09 -7.49 -11.26
C CYS A 87 -13.55 -7.16 -11.62
N GLU A 88 -14.31 -6.64 -10.65
CA GLU A 88 -15.71 -6.24 -10.85
C GLU A 88 -15.86 -5.04 -11.79
N VAL A 89 -14.83 -4.23 -11.92
CA VAL A 89 -14.87 -2.99 -12.69
C VAL A 89 -14.73 -3.27 -14.19
N CYS A 90 -13.71 -4.03 -14.60
CA CYS A 90 -13.50 -4.37 -16.00
C CYS A 90 -14.09 -5.72 -16.40
N LYS A 91 -14.57 -6.52 -15.43
CA LYS A 91 -15.10 -7.89 -15.62
C LYS A 91 -14.10 -8.86 -16.28
N GLY A 92 -12.83 -8.56 -16.19
CA GLY A 92 -11.76 -9.31 -16.87
C GLY A 92 -10.84 -10.03 -15.87
N GLU A 93 -9.61 -9.61 -15.81
CA GLU A 93 -8.52 -10.26 -15.10
C GLU A 93 -8.67 -10.26 -13.56
N THR A 94 -7.81 -11.05 -12.89
CA THR A 94 -7.70 -11.07 -11.42
C THR A 94 -7.37 -9.69 -10.88
N GLU A 95 -8.13 -9.22 -9.89
CA GLU A 95 -7.96 -7.90 -9.31
C GLU A 95 -6.83 -7.87 -8.28
N SER A 96 -5.60 -7.79 -8.74
CA SER A 96 -4.44 -7.43 -7.91
C SER A 96 -4.43 -5.91 -7.60
N VAL A 97 -3.58 -5.47 -6.67
CA VAL A 97 -3.39 -4.02 -6.42
C VAL A 97 -2.83 -3.33 -7.66
N LEU A 98 -1.90 -3.95 -8.37
CA LEU A 98 -1.35 -3.42 -9.61
C LEU A 98 -2.40 -3.35 -10.71
N HIS A 99 -3.19 -4.42 -10.90
CA HIS A 99 -4.28 -4.41 -11.86
C HIS A 99 -5.27 -3.28 -11.56
N MET A 100 -5.76 -3.20 -10.35
CA MET A 100 -6.78 -2.21 -9.94
C MET A 100 -6.30 -0.77 -10.17
N LEU A 101 -5.03 -0.48 -9.90
CA LEU A 101 -4.49 0.88 -10.02
C LEU A 101 -3.99 1.21 -11.43
N TRP A 102 -3.45 0.25 -12.18
CA TRP A 102 -2.66 0.54 -13.36
C TRP A 102 -3.09 -0.25 -14.60
N GLU A 103 -3.36 -1.55 -14.48
CA GLU A 103 -3.60 -2.43 -15.62
C GLU A 103 -5.08 -2.52 -16.02
N CYS A 104 -6.00 -2.23 -15.09
CA CYS A 104 -7.42 -2.22 -15.34
C CYS A 104 -7.78 -1.21 -16.44
N ARG A 105 -8.56 -1.64 -17.44
CA ARG A 105 -8.99 -0.76 -18.55
C ARG A 105 -9.61 0.55 -18.06
N VAL A 106 -10.47 0.49 -17.06
CA VAL A 106 -11.11 1.69 -16.50
C VAL A 106 -10.07 2.60 -15.79
N ALA A 107 -9.10 2.02 -15.11
CA ALA A 107 -8.00 2.80 -14.55
C ALA A 107 -7.14 3.45 -15.65
N GLN A 108 -6.86 2.72 -16.74
CA GLN A 108 -6.14 3.25 -17.88
C GLN A 108 -6.87 4.43 -18.55
N ASP A 109 -8.20 4.37 -18.65
CA ASP A 109 -9.01 5.48 -19.19
C ASP A 109 -8.89 6.72 -18.28
N VAL A 110 -8.88 6.55 -16.95
CA VAL A 110 -8.64 7.66 -16.01
C VAL A 110 -7.23 8.22 -16.19
N TRP A 111 -6.20 7.36 -16.27
CA TRP A 111 -4.82 7.81 -16.49
C TRP A 111 -4.62 8.49 -17.85
N ALA A 112 -5.37 8.08 -18.88
CA ALA A 112 -5.33 8.73 -20.18
C ALA A 112 -5.81 10.18 -20.15
N GLY A 113 -6.70 10.55 -19.23
CA GLY A 113 -7.12 11.93 -18.98
C GLY A 113 -6.14 12.74 -18.13
N CYS A 114 -5.14 12.09 -17.51
CA CYS A 114 -4.14 12.74 -16.68
C CYS A 114 -2.93 13.25 -17.49
N LEU A 115 -1.92 13.79 -16.78
CA LEU A 115 -0.70 14.33 -17.35
C LEU A 115 -0.06 13.38 -18.38
N GLY A 116 0.30 13.92 -19.55
CA GLY A 116 0.92 13.18 -20.66
C GLY A 116 2.22 12.44 -20.31
N LYS A 117 2.87 12.79 -19.18
CA LYS A 117 4.04 12.09 -18.64
C LYS A 117 3.68 10.71 -18.06
N LEU A 118 2.48 10.56 -17.48
CA LEU A 118 1.98 9.30 -16.95
C LEU A 118 1.53 8.35 -18.07
N GLN A 119 1.03 8.90 -19.17
CA GLN A 119 0.57 8.13 -20.33
C GLN A 119 1.70 7.41 -21.07
N LYS A 120 2.93 7.91 -21.00
CA LYS A 120 4.10 7.37 -21.73
C LYS A 120 4.84 6.26 -21.00
N SER A 121 4.38 5.84 -19.82
CA SER A 121 5.00 4.73 -19.10
C SER A 121 4.57 3.40 -19.70
N VAL A 122 5.18 3.01 -20.81
CA VAL A 122 5.00 1.72 -21.50
C VAL A 122 5.65 0.57 -20.72
N LEU A 123 6.27 0.86 -19.59
CA LEU A 123 6.98 -0.15 -18.82
C LEU A 123 6.00 -1.09 -18.11
N ARG A 124 6.14 -2.37 -18.41
CA ARG A 124 5.50 -3.42 -17.62
C ARG A 124 6.13 -3.47 -16.24
N HIS A 125 5.34 -3.23 -15.22
CA HIS A 125 5.74 -3.36 -13.83
C HIS A 125 5.38 -4.77 -13.34
N TRP A 126 6.30 -5.42 -12.63
CA TRP A 126 6.10 -6.77 -12.09
C TRP A 126 5.29 -6.75 -10.78
N ASP A 127 5.42 -5.66 -10.04
CA ASP A 127 4.68 -5.42 -8.82
C ASP A 127 4.38 -3.93 -8.61
N VAL A 128 3.45 -3.64 -7.71
CA VAL A 128 3.03 -2.27 -7.41
C VAL A 128 4.13 -1.44 -6.74
N MET A 129 5.05 -2.08 -6.01
CA MET A 129 6.19 -1.38 -5.39
C MET A 129 7.13 -0.84 -6.47
N GLN A 130 7.40 -1.62 -7.50
CA GLN A 130 8.21 -1.20 -8.64
C GLN A 130 7.55 -0.03 -9.40
N LEU A 131 6.23 -0.08 -9.59
CA LEU A 131 5.49 1.04 -10.18
C LEU A 131 5.72 2.32 -9.37
N PHE A 132 5.60 2.25 -8.04
CA PHE A 132 5.77 3.41 -7.18
C PHE A 132 7.22 3.92 -7.15
N GLU A 133 8.21 3.02 -7.09
CA GLU A 133 9.63 3.37 -7.17
C GLU A 133 9.90 4.13 -8.48
N ASP A 134 9.42 3.60 -9.62
CA ASP A 134 9.59 4.21 -10.94
C ASP A 134 8.92 5.59 -11.03
N MET A 135 7.69 5.74 -10.53
CA MET A 135 7.00 7.03 -10.49
C MET A 135 7.72 8.03 -9.59
N MET A 136 8.16 7.60 -8.40
CA MET A 136 8.91 8.46 -7.48
C MET A 136 10.25 8.93 -8.04
N ASP A 137 10.90 8.15 -8.90
CA ASP A 137 12.19 8.51 -9.48
C ASP A 137 12.07 9.38 -10.73
N ARG A 138 10.98 9.26 -11.49
CA ARG A 138 10.78 9.97 -12.76
C ARG A 138 9.98 11.24 -12.65
N LEU A 139 9.03 11.31 -11.71
CA LEU A 139 8.11 12.43 -11.64
C LEU A 139 8.61 13.52 -10.67
N PRO A 140 8.37 14.80 -10.97
CA PRO A 140 8.49 15.87 -9.99
C PRO A 140 7.45 15.71 -8.88
N THR A 141 7.68 16.37 -7.74
CA THR A 141 6.86 16.23 -6.53
C THR A 141 5.37 16.46 -6.78
N ASP A 142 5.02 17.51 -7.51
CA ASP A 142 3.62 17.85 -7.80
C ASP A 142 2.91 16.75 -8.63
N ASP A 143 3.62 16.17 -9.61
CA ASP A 143 3.10 15.09 -10.43
C ASP A 143 2.96 13.79 -9.61
N ILE A 144 3.84 13.54 -8.61
CA ILE A 144 3.73 12.42 -7.66
C ILE A 144 2.50 12.61 -6.76
N GLU A 145 2.28 13.82 -6.27
CA GLU A 145 1.12 14.15 -5.45
C GLU A 145 -0.19 13.91 -6.21
N LEU A 146 -0.25 14.36 -7.47
CA LEU A 146 -1.37 14.10 -8.36
C LEU A 146 -1.55 12.60 -8.63
N PHE A 147 -0.46 11.86 -8.89
CA PHE A 147 -0.49 10.40 -9.07
C PHE A 147 -1.12 9.69 -7.86
N LEU A 148 -0.72 10.08 -6.64
CA LEU A 148 -1.26 9.50 -5.42
C LEU A 148 -2.74 9.84 -5.20
N VAL A 149 -3.12 11.10 -5.44
CA VAL A 149 -4.52 11.55 -5.34
C VAL A 149 -5.38 10.79 -6.33
N GLN A 150 -4.95 10.70 -7.57
CA GLN A 150 -5.69 10.01 -8.63
C GLN A 150 -5.81 8.51 -8.35
N GLY A 151 -4.74 7.86 -7.90
CA GLY A 151 -4.78 6.46 -7.47
C GLY A 151 -5.78 6.24 -6.32
N TRP A 152 -5.85 7.19 -5.37
CA TRP A 152 -6.84 7.15 -4.30
C TRP A 152 -8.29 7.33 -4.81
N VAL A 153 -8.50 8.17 -5.82
CA VAL A 153 -9.81 8.35 -6.47
C VAL A 153 -10.24 7.06 -7.17
N ILE A 154 -9.35 6.42 -7.94
CA ILE A 154 -9.60 5.12 -8.58
C ILE A 154 -10.00 4.07 -7.53
N TRP A 155 -9.26 3.99 -6.41
CA TRP A 155 -9.57 3.08 -5.30
C TRP A 155 -10.96 3.32 -4.71
N ASN A 156 -11.33 4.59 -4.45
CA ASN A 156 -12.64 4.92 -3.91
C ASN A 156 -13.77 4.62 -4.89
N GLN A 157 -13.57 4.91 -6.17
CA GLN A 157 -14.53 4.58 -7.22
C GLN A 157 -14.78 3.07 -7.31
N ARG A 158 -13.70 2.28 -7.28
CA ARG A 158 -13.80 0.81 -7.22
C ARG A 158 -14.60 0.35 -6.02
N ASN A 159 -14.33 0.89 -4.83
CA ASN A 159 -15.08 0.54 -3.62
C ASN A 159 -16.55 0.95 -3.71
N SER A 160 -16.85 2.12 -4.28
CA SER A 160 -18.23 2.55 -4.52
C SER A 160 -18.99 1.53 -5.38
N ILE A 161 -18.38 1.05 -6.46
CA ILE A 161 -18.98 0.04 -7.35
C ILE A 161 -19.27 -1.25 -6.58
N LEU A 162 -18.33 -1.75 -5.78
CA LEU A 162 -18.51 -2.96 -4.98
C LEU A 162 -19.65 -2.87 -3.95
N HIS A 163 -19.94 -1.66 -3.50
CA HIS A 163 -21.03 -1.41 -2.55
C HIS A 163 -22.33 -0.95 -3.23
N GLY A 164 -22.50 -1.23 -4.52
CA GLY A 164 -23.72 -0.93 -5.29
C GLY A 164 -23.80 0.50 -5.83
N GLY A 165 -22.71 1.26 -5.79
CA GLY A 165 -22.61 2.56 -6.45
C GLY A 165 -22.47 2.44 -7.97
N GLN A 166 -22.74 3.54 -8.68
CA GLN A 166 -22.58 3.60 -10.12
C GLN A 166 -21.14 3.92 -10.51
N VAL A 167 -20.70 3.39 -11.67
CA VAL A 167 -19.45 3.77 -12.32
C VAL A 167 -19.57 5.23 -12.74
N GLN A 168 -18.72 6.11 -12.19
CA GLN A 168 -18.64 7.49 -12.64
C GLN A 168 -17.83 7.56 -13.93
N ASP A 169 -18.17 8.53 -14.78
CA ASP A 169 -17.41 8.81 -16.00
C ASP A 169 -15.94 9.12 -15.64
N PRO A 170 -14.96 8.44 -16.23
CA PRO A 170 -13.54 8.71 -16.01
C PRO A 170 -13.16 10.19 -16.16
N ALA A 171 -13.79 10.91 -17.09
CA ALA A 171 -13.56 12.34 -17.29
C ALA A 171 -13.96 13.22 -16.09
N LYS A 172 -14.85 12.73 -15.22
CA LYS A 172 -15.26 13.41 -13.97
C LYS A 172 -14.39 13.08 -12.77
N LEU A 173 -13.46 12.15 -12.93
CA LEU A 173 -12.53 11.71 -11.88
C LEU A 173 -11.16 12.42 -11.97
N ASN A 174 -10.95 13.25 -13.00
CA ASN A 174 -9.72 14.03 -13.23
C ASN A 174 -9.82 15.44 -12.64
#